data_2cc74d0bfc6f1a7c02d1aefac14a4db5
#
_entry.id   2cc74d0bfc6f1a7c02d1aefac14a4db5
#
_cell.length_a   1.000
_cell.length_b   1.000
_cell.length_c   1.000
_cell.angle_alpha   90.00
_cell.angle_beta   90.00
_cell.angle_gamma   90.00
#
_symmetry.space_group_name_H-M   'P 1'
#
loop_
_entity.id
_entity.type
_entity.pdbx_description
1 polymer ?
#
loop_
_entity_poly.entity_id
_entity_poly.type
_entity_poly.pdbx_seq_one_letter_code
_entity_poly.pdbx_strand_id
1 'polypeptide(L)'
;MVLNEFCDWLKENTSLSDSSIEHYERGLRAVSKDLIEWNVIKKPLSEMSLVEYNIAISIIFTNPNFINKNKIGGRMYSNSLKHYASFLKTNFDEKIIEDELTKAVEEEKYLSQTEKKSIIKSRIGQGLFRKKLLQKYENRCIITGINDSRLLIASHIKPWEVSNNEERISKDNGLILSSTYDKLFDIGLITFENSGKIIISNDLNAENRKILNLENGTVYDIKLSDLMKKNLEYHRDVRFLGNLGGK
;
A
#
# COMPACT_ATOMS: atom_id res chain seq x y z
N MET A 1 23.16 -10.60 -3.37
CA MET A 1 21.98 -11.11 -2.65
C MET A 1 20.78 -10.19 -2.90
N VAL A 2 20.73 -8.98 -2.38
CA VAL A 2 19.57 -8.04 -2.52
C VAL A 2 19.15 -7.74 -3.97
N LEU A 3 20.10 -7.64 -4.91
CA LEU A 3 19.77 -7.34 -6.31
C LEU A 3 19.19 -8.55 -7.07
N ASN A 4 19.51 -9.78 -6.66
CA ASN A 4 18.85 -10.97 -7.20
C ASN A 4 17.39 -11.02 -6.72
N GLU A 5 17.16 -10.74 -5.43
CA GLU A 5 15.81 -10.63 -4.87
C GLU A 5 14.98 -9.54 -5.55
N PHE A 6 15.62 -8.43 -5.94
CA PHE A 6 14.97 -7.39 -6.73
C PHE A 6 14.58 -7.88 -8.14
N CYS A 7 15.44 -8.63 -8.81
CA CYS A 7 15.11 -9.23 -10.11
C CYS A 7 13.95 -10.23 -10.01
N ASP A 8 13.98 -11.09 -8.99
CA ASP A 8 12.90 -12.07 -8.75
C ASP A 8 11.58 -11.35 -8.43
N TRP A 9 11.64 -10.30 -7.60
CA TRP A 9 10.49 -9.46 -7.32
C TRP A 9 9.91 -8.80 -8.59
N LEU A 10 10.76 -8.30 -9.50
CA LEU A 10 10.32 -7.74 -10.78
C LEU A 10 9.59 -8.77 -11.64
N LYS A 11 10.05 -10.00 -11.70
CA LYS A 11 9.39 -11.10 -12.42
C LYS A 11 8.00 -11.41 -11.87
N GLU A 12 7.88 -11.41 -10.54
CA GLU A 12 6.64 -11.74 -9.86
C GLU A 12 5.61 -10.61 -9.87
N ASN A 13 6.07 -9.36 -9.84
CA ASN A 13 5.20 -8.18 -9.61
C ASN A 13 5.05 -7.25 -10.82
N THR A 14 5.65 -7.59 -11.96
CA THR A 14 5.54 -6.78 -13.18
C THR A 14 5.40 -7.68 -14.42
N SER A 15 4.97 -7.08 -15.53
CA SER A 15 4.94 -7.75 -16.84
C SER A 15 6.19 -7.46 -17.69
N LEU A 16 7.31 -7.13 -17.06
CA LEU A 16 8.56 -6.82 -17.75
C LEU A 16 9.19 -8.06 -18.37
N SER A 17 9.81 -7.90 -19.56
CA SER A 17 10.65 -8.95 -20.14
C SER A 17 11.93 -9.15 -19.35
N ASP A 18 12.54 -10.34 -19.43
CA ASP A 18 13.81 -10.64 -18.78
C ASP A 18 14.91 -9.64 -19.15
N SER A 19 14.95 -9.21 -20.41
CA SER A 19 15.92 -8.21 -20.86
C SER A 19 15.68 -6.83 -20.20
N SER A 20 14.43 -6.45 -19.96
CA SER A 20 14.10 -5.22 -19.24
C SER A 20 14.50 -5.30 -17.75
N ILE A 21 14.30 -6.47 -17.15
CA ILE A 21 14.69 -6.72 -15.74
C ILE A 21 16.21 -6.61 -15.59
N GLU A 22 16.98 -7.22 -16.47
CA GLU A 22 18.45 -7.09 -16.49
C GLU A 22 18.88 -5.64 -16.72
N HIS A 23 18.19 -4.89 -17.59
CA HIS A 23 18.48 -3.48 -17.81
C HIS A 23 18.24 -2.64 -16.57
N TYR A 24 17.18 -2.90 -15.82
CA TYR A 24 16.90 -2.16 -14.58
C TYR A 24 17.88 -2.51 -13.46
N GLU A 25 18.27 -3.75 -13.33
CA GLU A 25 19.31 -4.17 -12.37
C GLU A 25 20.64 -3.50 -12.67
N ARG A 26 21.11 -3.58 -13.93
CA ARG A 26 22.33 -2.90 -14.39
C ARG A 26 22.23 -1.37 -14.23
N GLY A 27 21.08 -0.81 -14.52
CA GLY A 27 20.79 0.61 -14.34
C GLY A 27 20.94 1.05 -12.89
N LEU A 28 20.40 0.28 -11.95
CA LEU A 28 20.52 0.57 -10.52
C LEU A 28 21.98 0.54 -10.05
N ARG A 29 22.77 -0.47 -10.49
CA ARG A 29 24.21 -0.55 -10.20
C ARG A 29 24.97 0.65 -10.77
N ALA A 30 24.74 0.99 -12.04
CA ALA A 30 25.42 2.08 -12.72
C ALA A 30 25.11 3.43 -12.05
N VAL A 31 23.85 3.70 -11.73
CA VAL A 31 23.47 4.93 -11.01
C VAL A 31 24.08 4.97 -9.63
N SER A 32 24.05 3.87 -8.90
CA SER A 32 24.66 3.78 -7.57
C SER A 32 26.15 4.13 -7.58
N LYS A 33 26.89 3.60 -8.55
CA LYS A 33 28.31 3.92 -8.75
C LYS A 33 28.53 5.41 -9.04
N ASP A 34 27.82 5.96 -10.01
CA ASP A 34 27.97 7.38 -10.39
C ASP A 34 27.62 8.32 -9.23
N LEU A 35 26.57 8.02 -8.46
CA LEU A 35 26.18 8.84 -7.33
C LEU A 35 27.21 8.84 -6.21
N ILE A 36 27.95 7.76 -6.01
CA ILE A 36 29.09 7.71 -5.10
C ILE A 36 30.22 8.56 -5.66
N GLU A 37 30.55 8.40 -6.95
CA GLU A 37 31.61 9.20 -7.62
C GLU A 37 31.30 10.71 -7.61
N TRP A 38 30.03 11.08 -7.71
CA TRP A 38 29.58 12.49 -7.62
C TRP A 38 29.41 12.99 -6.19
N ASN A 39 29.76 12.22 -5.17
CA ASN A 39 29.57 12.56 -3.75
C ASN A 39 28.11 12.87 -3.36
N VAL A 40 27.14 12.28 -4.06
CA VAL A 40 25.69 12.45 -3.75
C VAL A 40 25.26 11.49 -2.66
N ILE A 41 25.81 10.28 -2.68
CA ILE A 41 25.56 9.25 -1.67
C ILE A 41 26.89 8.66 -1.17
N LYS A 42 26.88 8.08 0.03
CA LYS A 42 28.09 7.52 0.68
C LYS A 42 28.21 6.01 0.60
N LYS A 43 27.14 5.30 0.28
CA LYS A 43 27.08 3.84 0.16
C LYS A 43 26.17 3.44 -1.00
N PRO A 44 26.30 2.21 -1.54
CA PRO A 44 25.46 1.71 -2.63
C PRO A 44 23.96 1.80 -2.28
N LEU A 45 23.14 2.09 -3.28
CA LEU A 45 21.67 2.14 -3.12
C LEU A 45 21.09 0.80 -2.63
N SER A 46 21.71 -0.32 -2.99
CA SER A 46 21.32 -1.67 -2.55
C SER A 46 21.63 -1.98 -1.08
N GLU A 47 22.39 -1.14 -0.42
CA GLU A 47 22.74 -1.25 1.01
C GLU A 47 21.96 -0.23 1.87
N MET A 48 21.10 0.55 1.25
CA MET A 48 20.29 1.55 1.95
C MET A 48 19.00 0.92 2.48
N SER A 49 18.64 1.36 3.66
CA SER A 49 17.27 1.15 4.18
C SER A 49 16.25 1.93 3.34
N LEU A 50 14.96 1.61 3.48
CA LEU A 50 13.90 2.34 2.79
C LEU A 50 13.91 3.84 3.12
N VAL A 51 14.19 4.20 4.37
CA VAL A 51 14.24 5.60 4.82
C VAL A 51 15.42 6.32 4.18
N GLU A 52 16.62 5.73 4.26
CA GLU A 52 17.82 6.28 3.63
C GLU A 52 17.64 6.41 2.12
N TYR A 53 17.04 5.39 1.49
CA TYR A 53 16.75 5.40 0.07
C TYR A 53 15.80 6.53 -0.33
N ASN A 54 14.71 6.76 0.41
CA ASN A 54 13.76 7.83 0.13
C ASN A 54 14.40 9.23 0.28
N ILE A 55 15.27 9.40 1.27
CA ILE A 55 16.06 10.64 1.43
C ILE A 55 17.00 10.81 0.23
N ALA A 56 17.75 9.76 -0.15
CA ALA A 56 18.64 9.81 -1.29
C ALA A 56 17.90 10.13 -2.60
N ILE A 57 16.73 9.54 -2.84
CA ILE A 57 15.91 9.78 -4.03
C ILE A 57 15.54 11.26 -4.19
N SER A 58 15.18 11.94 -3.11
CA SER A 58 14.82 13.37 -3.18
C SER A 58 15.99 14.24 -3.67
N ILE A 59 17.22 13.85 -3.31
CA ILE A 59 18.46 14.54 -3.75
C ILE A 59 18.84 14.12 -5.18
N ILE A 60 18.73 12.83 -5.50
CA ILE A 60 19.11 12.27 -6.80
C ILE A 60 18.33 12.94 -7.94
N PHE A 61 17.01 13.07 -7.80
CA PHE A 61 16.17 13.65 -8.85
C PHE A 61 16.37 15.15 -9.08
N THR A 62 17.04 15.85 -8.18
CA THR A 62 17.43 17.27 -8.33
C THR A 62 18.87 17.44 -8.78
N ASN A 63 19.67 16.38 -8.83
CA ASN A 63 21.09 16.44 -9.22
C ASN A 63 21.24 16.61 -10.74
N PRO A 64 21.95 17.67 -11.23
CA PRO A 64 22.08 17.95 -12.65
C PRO A 64 22.74 16.82 -13.45
N ASN A 65 23.75 16.14 -12.89
CA ASN A 65 24.45 15.04 -13.54
C ASN A 65 23.50 13.85 -13.74
N PHE A 66 22.71 13.53 -12.73
CA PHE A 66 21.69 12.48 -12.83
C PHE A 66 20.61 12.84 -13.85
N ILE A 67 20.10 14.08 -13.83
CA ILE A 67 19.08 14.56 -14.79
C ILE A 67 19.58 14.36 -16.22
N ASN A 68 20.81 14.80 -16.52
CA ASN A 68 21.39 14.66 -17.85
C ASN A 68 21.59 13.19 -18.24
N LYS A 69 22.19 12.35 -17.37
CA LYS A 69 22.36 10.93 -17.59
C LYS A 69 21.01 10.23 -17.84
N ASN A 70 19.99 10.53 -17.04
CA ASN A 70 18.68 9.95 -17.17
C ASN A 70 17.96 10.33 -18.47
N LYS A 71 18.15 11.58 -18.95
CA LYS A 71 17.65 12.05 -20.25
C LYS A 71 18.29 11.28 -21.39
N ILE A 72 19.63 11.14 -21.41
CA ILE A 72 20.37 10.37 -22.42
C ILE A 72 19.95 8.90 -22.40
N GLY A 73 19.75 8.31 -21.23
CA GLY A 73 19.33 6.92 -21.05
C GLY A 73 17.83 6.67 -21.23
N GLY A 74 17.07 7.60 -21.86
CA GLY A 74 15.64 7.41 -22.15
C GLY A 74 14.79 7.15 -20.89
N ARG A 75 15.16 7.74 -19.75
CA ARG A 75 14.51 7.56 -18.43
C ARG A 75 14.66 6.15 -17.82
N MET A 76 15.48 5.29 -18.39
CA MET A 76 15.69 3.93 -17.86
C MET A 76 16.17 3.97 -16.40
N TYR A 77 17.10 4.88 -16.09
CA TYR A 77 17.65 5.01 -14.72
C TYR A 77 16.58 5.42 -13.69
N SER A 78 15.74 6.39 -14.01
CA SER A 78 14.64 6.79 -13.12
C SER A 78 13.60 5.69 -12.93
N ASN A 79 13.32 4.91 -13.97
CA ASN A 79 12.41 3.76 -13.87
C ASN A 79 13.01 2.65 -12.99
N SER A 80 14.30 2.35 -13.15
CA SER A 80 15.02 1.42 -12.27
C SER A 80 14.91 1.85 -10.80
N LEU A 81 15.17 3.13 -10.50
CA LEU A 81 15.04 3.65 -9.15
C LEU A 81 13.61 3.54 -8.60
N LYS A 82 12.59 3.82 -9.41
CA LYS A 82 11.17 3.70 -8.99
C LYS A 82 10.79 2.26 -8.69
N HIS A 83 11.19 1.31 -9.53
CA HIS A 83 10.95 -0.11 -9.28
C HIS A 83 11.66 -0.59 -8.02
N TYR A 84 12.90 -0.15 -7.81
CA TYR A 84 13.63 -0.50 -6.59
C TYR A 84 12.98 0.09 -5.33
N ALA A 85 12.45 1.31 -5.38
CA ALA A 85 11.64 1.86 -4.30
C ALA A 85 10.40 1.01 -3.99
N SER A 86 9.74 0.48 -5.02
CA SER A 86 8.58 -0.41 -4.85
C SER A 86 8.98 -1.75 -4.23
N PHE A 87 10.10 -2.34 -4.68
CA PHE A 87 10.68 -3.54 -4.09
C PHE A 87 11.01 -3.36 -2.61
N LEU A 88 11.70 -2.28 -2.26
CA LEU A 88 11.99 -1.98 -0.86
C LEU A 88 10.72 -1.86 -0.01
N LYS A 89 9.65 -1.28 -0.54
CA LYS A 89 8.36 -1.16 0.18
C LYS A 89 7.65 -2.49 0.41
N THR A 90 7.82 -3.45 -0.50
CA THR A 90 7.16 -4.77 -0.39
C THR A 90 7.97 -5.77 0.43
N ASN A 91 9.29 -5.68 0.42
CA ASN A 91 10.19 -6.61 1.12
C ASN A 91 10.66 -6.10 2.48
N PHE A 92 10.10 -4.99 2.93
CA PHE A 92 10.48 -4.44 4.22
C PHE A 92 9.98 -5.34 5.35
N ASP A 93 10.91 -5.87 6.14
CA ASP A 93 10.59 -6.57 7.36
C ASP A 93 9.95 -5.57 8.35
N GLU A 94 8.75 -5.87 8.85
CA GLU A 94 7.99 -4.99 9.75
C GLU A 94 8.82 -4.50 10.94
N LYS A 95 9.74 -5.34 11.40
CA LYS A 95 10.63 -5.02 12.52
C LYS A 95 11.63 -3.91 12.18
N ILE A 96 12.10 -3.86 10.93
CA ILE A 96 13.05 -2.82 10.47
C ILE A 96 12.33 -1.49 10.27
N ILE A 97 11.08 -1.51 9.77
CA ILE A 97 10.24 -0.29 9.71
C ILE A 97 9.99 0.24 11.12
N GLU A 98 9.70 -0.65 12.08
CA GLU A 98 9.48 -0.31 13.48
C GLU A 98 10.69 0.38 14.09
N ASP A 99 11.89 -0.19 13.92
CA ASP A 99 13.14 0.33 14.47
C ASP A 99 13.54 1.67 13.81
N GLU A 100 13.39 1.82 12.50
CA GLU A 100 13.76 3.05 11.78
C GLU A 100 12.75 4.18 11.98
N LEU A 101 11.44 3.89 11.99
CA LEU A 101 10.42 4.87 12.34
C LEU A 101 10.55 5.32 13.79
N THR A 102 10.91 4.39 14.69
CA THR A 102 11.17 4.70 16.10
C THR A 102 12.32 5.70 16.20
N LYS A 103 13.44 5.46 15.53
CA LYS A 103 14.58 6.37 15.51
C LYS A 103 14.22 7.73 14.89
N ALA A 104 13.59 7.73 13.71
CA ALA A 104 13.24 8.98 13.02
C ALA A 104 12.27 9.85 13.83
N VAL A 105 11.30 9.24 14.52
CA VAL A 105 10.35 9.96 15.38
C VAL A 105 11.00 10.38 16.71
N GLU A 106 11.93 9.58 17.26
CA GLU A 106 12.69 9.95 18.45
C GLU A 106 13.62 11.14 18.23
N GLU A 107 14.19 11.28 17.03
CA GLU A 107 15.04 12.41 16.62
C GLU A 107 14.24 13.69 16.34
N GLU A 108 12.92 13.62 16.19
CA GLU A 108 12.08 14.79 15.91
C GLU A 108 11.96 15.69 17.16
N LYS A 109 12.47 16.93 17.05
CA LYS A 109 12.61 17.85 18.19
C LYS A 109 11.29 18.50 18.64
N TYR A 110 10.27 18.51 17.78
CA TYR A 110 9.03 19.27 18.00
C TYR A 110 7.89 18.40 18.57
N LEU A 111 8.07 17.08 18.70
CA LEU A 111 7.05 16.17 19.21
C LEU A 111 7.32 15.75 20.65
N SER A 112 6.29 15.71 21.47
CA SER A 112 6.37 15.14 22.82
C SER A 112 6.60 13.61 22.76
N GLN A 113 7.13 13.03 23.85
CA GLN A 113 7.37 11.58 23.94
C GLN A 113 6.09 10.75 23.77
N THR A 114 4.93 11.28 24.20
CA THR A 114 3.63 10.60 24.06
C THR A 114 3.16 10.61 22.61
N GLU A 115 3.31 11.74 21.91
CA GLU A 115 2.97 11.87 20.50
C GLU A 115 3.86 10.97 19.63
N LYS A 116 5.17 10.94 19.90
CA LYS A 116 6.13 10.04 19.23
C LYS A 116 5.70 8.59 19.33
N LYS A 117 5.45 8.10 20.55
CA LYS A 117 4.98 6.72 20.77
C LYS A 117 3.66 6.41 20.08
N SER A 118 2.72 7.37 20.04
CA SER A 118 1.43 7.19 19.38
C SER A 118 1.59 7.06 17.86
N ILE A 119 2.42 7.91 17.24
CA ILE A 119 2.68 7.87 15.79
C ILE A 119 3.34 6.56 15.40
N ILE A 120 4.38 6.13 16.12
CA ILE A 120 5.08 4.87 15.87
C ILE A 120 4.10 3.70 15.95
N LYS A 121 3.35 3.59 17.05
CA LYS A 121 2.39 2.50 17.25
C LYS A 121 1.30 2.46 16.18
N SER A 122 0.82 3.62 15.72
CA SER A 122 -0.17 3.72 14.66
C SER A 122 0.39 3.21 13.32
N ARG A 123 1.61 3.62 12.96
CA ARG A 123 2.26 3.22 11.69
C ARG A 123 2.57 1.73 11.63
N ILE A 124 3.11 1.18 12.72
CA ILE A 124 3.38 -0.25 12.87
C ILE A 124 2.08 -1.04 12.73
N GLY A 125 1.03 -0.61 13.44
CA GLY A 125 -0.27 -1.26 13.38
C GLY A 125 -0.87 -1.28 11.96
N GLN A 126 -0.72 -0.19 11.20
CA GLN A 126 -1.20 -0.11 9.80
C GLN A 126 -0.44 -1.08 8.87
N GLY A 127 0.89 -1.20 9.02
CA GLY A 127 1.71 -2.14 8.26
C GLY A 127 1.32 -3.59 8.51
N LEU A 128 1.22 -3.97 9.78
CA LEU A 128 0.80 -5.31 10.20
C LEU A 128 -0.64 -5.65 9.74
N PHE A 129 -1.56 -4.71 9.85
CA PHE A 129 -2.92 -4.86 9.36
C PHE A 129 -2.96 -5.14 7.86
N ARG A 130 -2.25 -4.34 7.06
CA ARG A 130 -2.17 -4.50 5.62
C ARG A 130 -1.60 -5.87 5.23
N LYS A 131 -0.50 -6.30 5.85
CA LYS A 131 0.11 -7.61 5.58
C LYS A 131 -0.85 -8.76 5.84
N LYS A 132 -1.52 -8.77 7.00
CA LYS A 132 -2.50 -9.79 7.35
C LYS A 132 -3.66 -9.85 6.35
N LEU A 133 -4.12 -8.70 5.85
CA LEU A 133 -5.20 -8.64 4.88
C LEU A 133 -4.75 -9.10 3.49
N LEU A 134 -3.57 -8.70 3.02
CA LEU A 134 -3.03 -9.18 1.75
C LEU A 134 -2.89 -10.71 1.75
N GLN A 135 -2.44 -11.31 2.86
CA GLN A 135 -2.40 -12.76 3.02
C GLN A 135 -3.80 -13.38 3.03
N LYS A 136 -4.78 -12.79 3.77
CA LYS A 136 -6.15 -13.29 3.85
C LYS A 136 -6.83 -13.32 2.49
N TYR A 137 -6.62 -12.31 1.66
CA TYR A 137 -7.25 -12.13 0.35
C TYR A 137 -6.33 -12.44 -0.85
N GLU A 138 -5.21 -13.15 -0.61
CA GLU A 138 -4.31 -13.63 -1.65
C GLU A 138 -3.83 -12.50 -2.60
N ASN A 139 -3.53 -11.35 -2.02
CA ASN A 139 -3.14 -10.13 -2.74
C ASN A 139 -4.16 -9.68 -3.81
N ARG A 140 -5.47 -9.89 -3.59
CA ARG A 140 -6.52 -9.53 -4.55
C ARG A 140 -7.57 -8.61 -3.96
N CYS A 141 -7.99 -7.62 -4.75
CA CYS A 141 -9.20 -6.85 -4.46
C CYS A 141 -10.43 -7.78 -4.51
N ILE A 142 -11.26 -7.77 -3.47
CA ILE A 142 -12.45 -8.62 -3.38
C ILE A 142 -13.51 -8.32 -4.43
N ILE A 143 -13.55 -7.09 -4.97
CA ILE A 143 -14.54 -6.67 -5.97
C ILE A 143 -14.01 -6.85 -7.38
N THR A 144 -12.79 -6.37 -7.67
CA THR A 144 -12.27 -6.29 -9.04
C THR A 144 -11.35 -7.46 -9.41
N GLY A 145 -10.84 -8.20 -8.42
CA GLY A 145 -9.82 -9.22 -8.65
C GLY A 145 -8.43 -8.67 -8.98
N ILE A 146 -8.22 -7.33 -9.01
CA ILE A 146 -6.90 -6.71 -9.21
C ILE A 146 -5.93 -7.28 -8.19
N ASN A 147 -4.76 -7.73 -8.66
CA ASN A 147 -3.72 -8.37 -7.84
C ASN A 147 -2.38 -7.61 -7.80
N ASP A 148 -2.34 -6.38 -8.32
CA ASP A 148 -1.18 -5.50 -8.16
C ASP A 148 -1.26 -4.82 -6.79
N SER A 149 -0.38 -5.21 -5.87
CA SER A 149 -0.37 -4.71 -4.48
C SER A 149 -0.26 -3.19 -4.37
N ARG A 150 0.28 -2.51 -5.38
CA ARG A 150 0.40 -1.03 -5.44
C ARG A 150 -0.95 -0.34 -5.62
N LEU A 151 -1.93 -1.06 -6.20
CA LEU A 151 -3.30 -0.58 -6.43
C LEU A 151 -4.28 -1.02 -5.34
N LEU A 152 -3.80 -1.81 -4.35
CA LEU A 152 -4.63 -2.34 -3.28
C LEU A 152 -4.52 -1.49 -2.02
N ILE A 153 -5.63 -1.33 -1.33
CA ILE A 153 -5.75 -0.65 -0.04
C ILE A 153 -6.30 -1.62 0.99
N ALA A 154 -5.69 -1.62 2.17
CA ALA A 154 -6.20 -2.30 3.35
C ALA A 154 -7.24 -1.40 4.02
N SER A 155 -8.50 -1.60 3.67
CA SER A 155 -9.64 -0.81 4.11
C SER A 155 -10.17 -1.30 5.45
N HIS A 156 -10.32 -0.42 6.46
CA HIS A 156 -10.96 -0.78 7.72
C HIS A 156 -12.48 -0.80 7.57
N ILE A 157 -13.11 -1.86 8.09
CA ILE A 157 -14.58 -1.96 8.14
C ILE A 157 -15.13 -1.05 9.25
N LYS A 158 -14.67 -1.25 10.48
CA LYS A 158 -14.91 -0.33 11.60
C LYS A 158 -13.74 0.65 11.62
N PRO A 159 -13.99 1.98 11.51
CA PRO A 159 -12.93 2.99 11.38
C PRO A 159 -11.87 2.91 12.47
N TRP A 160 -10.63 3.27 12.12
CA TRP A 160 -9.50 3.28 13.04
C TRP A 160 -9.75 4.10 14.30
N GLU A 161 -10.41 5.24 14.18
CA GLU A 161 -10.65 6.21 15.25
C GLU A 161 -11.50 5.61 16.37
N VAL A 162 -12.46 4.76 16.03
CA VAL A 162 -13.41 4.14 16.96
C VAL A 162 -13.07 2.69 17.31
N SER A 163 -12.00 2.16 16.70
CA SER A 163 -11.51 0.80 16.96
C SER A 163 -10.55 0.77 18.15
N ASN A 164 -10.64 -0.29 18.96
CA ASN A 164 -9.63 -0.56 19.97
C ASN A 164 -8.32 -1.10 19.34
N ASN A 165 -7.27 -1.26 20.15
CA ASN A 165 -5.95 -1.65 19.63
C ASN A 165 -5.93 -3.03 18.97
N GLU A 166 -6.76 -3.97 19.37
CA GLU A 166 -6.87 -5.30 18.78
C GLU A 166 -7.64 -5.25 17.46
N GLU A 167 -8.74 -4.51 17.43
CA GLU A 167 -9.55 -4.29 16.21
C GLU A 167 -8.75 -3.60 15.11
N ARG A 168 -7.88 -2.64 15.48
CA ARG A 168 -7.04 -1.88 14.53
C ARG A 168 -6.08 -2.74 13.71
N ILE A 169 -5.65 -3.86 14.27
CA ILE A 169 -4.69 -4.79 13.62
C ILE A 169 -5.32 -6.13 13.26
N SER A 170 -6.63 -6.28 13.45
CA SER A 170 -7.35 -7.52 13.20
C SER A 170 -7.68 -7.67 11.72
N LYS A 171 -7.28 -8.80 11.11
CA LYS A 171 -7.69 -9.18 9.74
C LYS A 171 -9.22 -9.31 9.58
N ASP A 172 -9.96 -9.37 10.68
CA ASP A 172 -11.42 -9.44 10.69
C ASP A 172 -12.07 -8.06 10.80
N ASN A 173 -11.25 -7.01 10.84
CA ASN A 173 -11.73 -5.64 10.71
C ASN A 173 -11.32 -4.98 9.38
N GLY A 174 -11.10 -5.76 8.33
CA GLY A 174 -10.67 -5.17 7.07
C GLY A 174 -10.92 -5.97 5.82
N LEU A 175 -10.86 -5.26 4.71
CA LEU A 175 -11.00 -5.73 3.34
C LEU A 175 -9.80 -5.30 2.51
N ILE A 176 -9.47 -6.04 1.45
CA ILE A 176 -8.56 -5.56 0.40
C ILE A 176 -9.40 -5.07 -0.78
N LEU A 177 -9.28 -3.78 -1.04
CA LEU A 177 -9.99 -3.08 -2.10
C LEU A 177 -9.02 -2.32 -3.01
N SER A 178 -9.35 -2.13 -4.28
CA SER A 178 -8.65 -1.14 -5.10
C SER A 178 -9.11 0.27 -4.72
N SER A 179 -8.29 1.29 -4.99
CA SER A 179 -8.44 2.66 -4.47
C SER A 179 -9.83 3.26 -4.67
N THR A 180 -10.45 3.03 -5.82
CA THR A 180 -11.81 3.54 -6.10
C THR A 180 -12.85 2.89 -5.19
N TYR A 181 -12.78 1.57 -5.02
CA TYR A 181 -13.76 0.83 -4.22
C TYR A 181 -13.53 1.00 -2.71
N ASP A 182 -12.27 1.19 -2.29
CA ASP A 182 -11.93 1.63 -0.95
C ASP A 182 -12.62 2.96 -0.64
N LYS A 183 -12.49 3.93 -1.53
CA LYS A 183 -13.14 5.23 -1.36
C LYS A 183 -14.66 5.12 -1.28
N LEU A 184 -15.30 4.32 -2.14
CA LEU A 184 -16.75 4.09 -2.11
C LEU A 184 -17.21 3.45 -0.79
N PHE A 185 -16.43 2.51 -0.27
CA PHE A 185 -16.70 1.85 1.00
C PHE A 185 -16.49 2.82 2.18
N ASP A 186 -15.36 3.52 2.24
CA ASP A 186 -15.03 4.47 3.30
C ASP A 186 -16.07 5.58 3.46
N ILE A 187 -16.59 6.13 2.35
CA ILE A 187 -17.64 7.18 2.38
C ILE A 187 -19.05 6.62 2.45
N GLY A 188 -19.23 5.30 2.54
CA GLY A 188 -20.53 4.66 2.73
C GLY A 188 -21.41 4.55 1.49
N LEU A 189 -20.87 4.70 0.27
CA LEU A 189 -21.63 4.50 -0.97
C LEU A 189 -21.82 3.02 -1.31
N ILE A 190 -20.99 2.13 -0.75
CA ILE A 190 -21.19 0.68 -0.80
C ILE A 190 -20.97 0.08 0.58
N THR A 191 -21.61 -1.05 0.82
CA THR A 191 -21.38 -1.92 1.99
C THR A 191 -21.67 -3.37 1.63
N PHE A 192 -21.56 -4.28 2.60
CA PHE A 192 -21.84 -5.71 2.38
C PHE A 192 -22.76 -6.28 3.45
N GLU A 193 -23.64 -7.19 3.05
CA GLU A 193 -24.39 -8.05 3.96
C GLU A 193 -23.49 -9.12 4.61
N ASN A 194 -24.02 -9.77 5.63
CA ASN A 194 -23.36 -10.93 6.28
C ASN A 194 -23.27 -12.18 5.37
N SER A 195 -23.82 -12.10 4.17
CA SER A 195 -23.71 -13.10 3.10
C SER A 195 -22.56 -12.83 2.11
N GLY A 196 -21.90 -11.67 2.22
CA GLY A 196 -20.95 -11.16 1.21
C GLY A 196 -21.61 -10.42 0.05
N LYS A 197 -22.92 -10.25 0.10
CA LYS A 197 -23.70 -9.54 -0.91
C LYS A 197 -23.48 -8.04 -0.78
N ILE A 198 -23.15 -7.36 -1.89
CA ILE A 198 -22.97 -5.91 -1.92
C ILE A 198 -24.32 -5.19 -1.82
N ILE A 199 -24.33 -4.11 -1.06
CA ILE A 199 -25.41 -3.13 -1.00
C ILE A 199 -24.85 -1.81 -1.52
N ILE A 200 -25.54 -1.18 -2.46
CA ILE A 200 -25.13 0.06 -3.12
C ILE A 200 -26.09 1.15 -2.72
N SER A 201 -25.57 2.27 -2.21
CA SER A 201 -26.35 3.44 -1.84
C SER A 201 -27.07 4.04 -3.05
N ASN A 202 -28.29 4.55 -2.83
CA ASN A 202 -29.02 5.30 -3.85
C ASN A 202 -28.36 6.65 -4.20
N ASP A 203 -27.48 7.15 -3.34
CA ASP A 203 -26.68 8.37 -3.60
C ASP A 203 -25.63 8.15 -4.71
N LEU A 204 -25.27 6.89 -5.01
CA LEU A 204 -24.48 6.56 -6.20
C LEU A 204 -25.43 6.42 -7.39
N ASN A 205 -25.37 7.35 -8.34
CA ASN A 205 -26.24 7.36 -9.51
C ASN A 205 -26.04 6.14 -10.45
N ALA A 206 -27.04 5.85 -11.27
CA ALA A 206 -27.04 4.67 -12.15
C ALA A 206 -25.90 4.66 -13.19
N GLU A 207 -25.51 5.84 -13.69
CA GLU A 207 -24.40 5.97 -14.65
C GLU A 207 -23.07 5.57 -14.00
N ASN A 208 -22.77 6.10 -12.81
CA ASN A 208 -21.57 5.75 -12.08
C ASN A 208 -21.56 4.28 -11.65
N ARG A 209 -22.70 3.70 -11.26
CA ARG A 209 -22.79 2.25 -10.97
C ARG A 209 -22.40 1.42 -12.17
N LYS A 210 -22.87 1.80 -13.38
CA LYS A 210 -22.54 1.12 -14.63
C LYS A 210 -21.05 1.25 -14.98
N ILE A 211 -20.48 2.47 -14.89
CA ILE A 211 -19.04 2.72 -15.15
C ILE A 211 -18.17 1.91 -14.20
N LEU A 212 -18.57 1.83 -12.93
CA LEU A 212 -17.87 1.08 -11.88
C LEU A 212 -18.18 -0.42 -11.90
N ASN A 213 -18.98 -0.90 -12.86
CA ASN A 213 -19.40 -2.30 -12.94
C ASN A 213 -19.95 -2.84 -11.63
N LEU A 214 -20.78 -2.03 -10.94
CA LEU A 214 -21.41 -2.35 -9.66
C LEU A 214 -22.88 -2.72 -9.89
N GLU A 215 -23.22 -3.95 -9.53
CA GLU A 215 -24.59 -4.45 -9.55
C GLU A 215 -25.03 -4.82 -8.12
N ASN A 216 -26.17 -4.22 -7.71
CA ASN A 216 -26.70 -4.46 -6.37
C ASN A 216 -27.09 -5.92 -6.20
N GLY A 217 -26.65 -6.52 -5.12
CA GLY A 217 -26.93 -7.92 -4.83
C GLY A 217 -25.88 -8.91 -5.33
N THR A 218 -24.83 -8.47 -6.04
CA THR A 218 -23.69 -9.33 -6.36
C THR A 218 -23.03 -9.84 -5.10
N VAL A 219 -22.72 -11.13 -5.05
CA VAL A 219 -22.09 -11.77 -3.90
C VAL A 219 -20.58 -11.90 -4.14
N TYR A 220 -19.77 -11.41 -3.18
CA TYR A 220 -18.32 -11.51 -3.20
C TYR A 220 -17.81 -12.44 -2.11
N ASP A 221 -16.72 -13.15 -2.38
CA ASP A 221 -16.07 -14.03 -1.38
C ASP A 221 -15.26 -13.20 -0.37
N ILE A 222 -15.91 -12.78 0.70
CA ILE A 222 -15.30 -11.93 1.75
C ILE A 222 -14.63 -12.78 2.84
N LYS A 223 -14.73 -14.09 2.84
CA LYS A 223 -14.22 -14.99 3.90
C LYS A 223 -14.65 -14.55 5.30
N LEU A 224 -15.97 -14.43 5.49
CA LEU A 224 -16.63 -13.86 6.65
C LEU A 224 -16.41 -14.68 7.93
N SER A 225 -15.84 -14.08 8.96
CA SER A 225 -15.89 -14.54 10.35
C SER A 225 -17.03 -13.86 11.12
N ASP A 226 -17.38 -14.37 12.30
CA ASP A 226 -18.43 -13.74 13.12
C ASP A 226 -18.05 -12.35 13.61
N LEU A 227 -16.77 -12.12 13.89
CA LEU A 227 -16.27 -10.78 14.23
C LEU A 227 -16.39 -9.82 13.04
N MET A 228 -16.08 -10.29 11.84
CA MET A 228 -16.20 -9.50 10.62
C MET A 228 -17.66 -9.14 10.30
N LYS A 229 -18.59 -10.06 10.52
CA LYS A 229 -20.03 -9.78 10.39
C LYS A 229 -20.49 -8.66 11.32
N LYS A 230 -20.03 -8.64 12.57
CA LYS A 230 -20.28 -7.55 13.53
C LYS A 230 -19.69 -6.22 13.06
N ASN A 231 -18.48 -6.23 12.53
CA ASN A 231 -17.88 -5.02 11.99
C ASN A 231 -18.60 -4.52 10.73
N LEU A 232 -19.09 -5.41 9.86
CA LEU A 232 -19.92 -5.04 8.71
C LEU A 232 -21.31 -4.50 9.15
N GLU A 233 -21.88 -5.04 10.20
CA GLU A 233 -23.11 -4.50 10.81
C GLU A 233 -22.88 -3.06 11.30
N TYR A 234 -21.79 -2.83 12.05
CA TYR A 234 -21.40 -1.47 12.44
C TYR A 234 -21.24 -0.55 11.22
N HIS A 235 -20.59 -1.00 10.14
CA HIS A 235 -20.42 -0.21 8.94
C HIS A 235 -21.75 0.13 8.27
N ARG A 236 -22.68 -0.83 8.20
CA ARG A 236 -24.03 -0.60 7.68
C ARG A 236 -24.82 0.41 8.51
N ASP A 237 -24.72 0.33 9.84
CA ASP A 237 -25.52 1.13 10.74
C ASP A 237 -24.99 2.57 10.90
N VAL A 238 -23.65 2.75 10.78
CA VAL A 238 -22.99 4.01 11.16
C VAL A 238 -22.39 4.75 9.95
N ARG A 239 -21.97 4.03 8.91
CA ARG A 239 -21.24 4.63 7.78
C ARG A 239 -22.02 4.62 6.48
N PHE A 240 -22.80 3.58 6.24
CA PHE A 240 -23.50 3.43 4.97
C PHE A 240 -24.56 4.51 4.75
N LEU A 241 -24.53 5.14 3.57
CA LEU A 241 -25.47 6.16 3.12
C LEU A 241 -26.61 5.48 2.35
N GLY A 242 -27.68 5.14 3.05
CA GLY A 242 -28.85 4.54 2.42
C GLY A 242 -29.76 3.84 3.43
N ASN A 243 -31.03 3.68 3.06
CA ASN A 243 -31.96 2.86 3.83
C ASN A 243 -31.63 1.39 3.56
N LEU A 244 -31.19 0.67 4.56
CA LEU A 244 -31.16 -0.78 4.58
C LEU A 244 -32.62 -1.23 4.49
N GLY A 245 -33.14 -1.45 3.27
CA GLY A 245 -34.55 -1.67 2.99
C GLY A 245 -35.31 -2.28 4.18
N GLY A 246 -36.09 -1.46 4.84
CA GLY A 246 -37.05 -1.91 5.83
C GLY A 246 -38.05 -2.84 5.15
N LYS A 247 -38.31 -3.95 5.84
CA LYS A 247 -39.36 -4.92 5.49
C LYS A 247 -40.67 -4.20 5.23
#